data_4ca657b9364c75124e8beac23d93ef0b
#
_entry.id   4ca657b9364c75124e8beac23d93ef0b
#
_cell.length_a   1.000
_cell.length_b   1.000
_cell.length_c   1.000
_cell.angle_alpha   90.00
_cell.angle_beta   90.00
_cell.angle_gamma   90.00
#
_symmetry.space_group_name_H-M   'P 1'
#
loop_
_entity.id
_entity.type
_entity.pdbx_description
1 polymer ?
#
loop_
_entity_poly.entity_id
_entity_poly.type
_entity_poly.pdbx_seq_one_letter_code
_entity_poly.pdbx_strand_id
1 'polypeptide(L)'
;MNTRHASWISIFVFSLFAWTASNLDQSLFGYAIPGILAEYQVGLEVVGLILTAGFIAAAIMVVFAGLAADTWGRRWTLAGLLALSALFVGLHGLVRDLTELTVVRALAFGLAAGLAPITAAYVAEAAPAKHRGMLMGVLQCGYPLGWFLAAMLAAPLLEQSGWRSIFYIGFAIVPIAFLIAWRLPESERFTRVAAGRSAEKTAVLDWGLLREMFSGEYRRRSIASIVLFFAFGCAYAGTAFFFPTYFMEVRGYTQAEATQLVGFSNGIAIAGYLAAAWVGEYVLPRRDTFAIWTVLGAAALIALMWLPQERWQDLALFGLTGAFFYGSNAV
;
A
#
# COMPACT_ATOMS: atom_id res chain seq x y z
N MET A 1 -27.21 11.22 -20.96
CA MET A 1 -26.45 10.99 -19.71
C MET A 1 -24.98 11.11 -20.04
N ASN A 2 -24.28 12.02 -19.37
CA ASN A 2 -22.94 12.46 -19.77
C ASN A 2 -21.91 11.35 -19.58
N THR A 3 -21.40 10.78 -20.66
CA THR A 3 -20.39 9.71 -20.69
C THR A 3 -19.09 10.05 -19.92
N ARG A 4 -18.81 11.33 -19.68
CA ARG A 4 -17.66 11.81 -18.91
C ARG A 4 -17.79 11.56 -17.41
N HIS A 5 -18.99 11.67 -16.82
CA HIS A 5 -19.19 11.44 -15.37
C HIS A 5 -19.09 9.98 -14.98
N ALA A 6 -19.58 9.07 -15.79
CA ALA A 6 -19.46 7.63 -15.55
C ALA A 6 -18.00 7.15 -15.63
N SER A 7 -17.14 7.82 -16.40
CA SER A 7 -15.75 7.44 -16.63
C SER A 7 -14.85 7.65 -15.38
N TRP A 8 -14.88 8.82 -14.73
CA TRP A 8 -14.00 9.08 -13.58
C TRP A 8 -14.36 8.25 -12.34
N ILE A 9 -15.65 7.97 -12.13
CA ILE A 9 -16.10 7.10 -11.02
C ILE A 9 -15.56 5.68 -11.21
N SER A 10 -15.64 5.15 -12.43
CA SER A 10 -15.08 3.82 -12.73
C SER A 10 -13.58 3.77 -12.50
N ILE A 11 -12.85 4.80 -12.95
CA ILE A 11 -11.41 4.91 -12.72
C ILE A 11 -11.11 4.94 -11.23
N PHE A 12 -11.83 5.73 -10.45
CA PHE A 12 -11.66 5.84 -9.01
C PHE A 12 -11.91 4.48 -8.30
N VAL A 13 -13.05 3.85 -8.57
CA VAL A 13 -13.44 2.57 -7.93
C VAL A 13 -12.43 1.47 -8.23
N PHE A 14 -12.02 1.32 -9.48
CA PHE A 14 -11.04 0.30 -9.85
C PHE A 14 -9.63 0.61 -9.34
N SER A 15 -9.24 1.90 -9.29
CA SER A 15 -7.98 2.31 -8.67
C SER A 15 -7.97 2.06 -7.16
N LEU A 16 -9.07 2.37 -6.46
CA LEU A 16 -9.24 2.06 -5.04
C LEU A 16 -9.17 0.54 -4.80
N PHE A 17 -9.85 -0.25 -5.65
CA PHE A 17 -9.76 -1.71 -5.56
C PHE A 17 -8.32 -2.21 -5.76
N ALA A 18 -7.62 -1.74 -6.78
CA ALA A 18 -6.24 -2.15 -7.05
C ALA A 18 -5.28 -1.75 -5.90
N TRP A 19 -5.48 -0.56 -5.35
CA TRP A 19 -4.72 -0.10 -4.18
C TRP A 19 -5.04 -0.90 -2.92
N THR A 20 -6.31 -1.23 -2.70
CA THR A 20 -6.75 -2.12 -1.61
C THR A 20 -6.15 -3.52 -1.77
N ALA A 21 -6.17 -4.10 -2.97
CA ALA A 21 -5.60 -5.42 -3.23
C ALA A 21 -4.08 -5.45 -3.02
N SER A 22 -3.35 -4.39 -3.39
CA SER A 22 -1.92 -4.24 -3.11
C SER A 22 -1.63 -4.26 -1.60
N ASN A 23 -2.44 -3.55 -0.81
CA ASN A 23 -2.26 -3.50 0.64
C ASN A 23 -2.75 -4.78 1.35
N LEU A 24 -3.70 -5.50 0.75
CA LEU A 24 -4.09 -6.83 1.20
C LEU A 24 -2.91 -7.81 1.09
N ASP A 25 -2.15 -7.81 -0.01
CA ASP A 25 -0.92 -8.61 -0.13
C ASP A 25 0.08 -8.31 0.99
N GLN A 26 0.32 -7.03 1.24
CA GLN A 26 1.28 -6.62 2.27
C GLN A 26 0.88 -7.14 3.65
N SER A 27 -0.39 -7.05 4.01
CA SER A 27 -0.89 -7.48 5.31
C SER A 27 -0.91 -9.00 5.46
N LEU A 28 -1.24 -9.75 4.40
CA LEU A 28 -1.18 -11.22 4.42
C LEU A 28 0.22 -11.71 4.80
N PHE A 29 1.27 -11.08 4.26
CA PHE A 29 2.64 -11.44 4.63
C PHE A 29 2.93 -11.16 6.11
N GLY A 30 2.47 -10.00 6.64
CA GLY A 30 2.58 -9.69 8.06
C GLY A 30 1.89 -10.72 8.96
N TYR A 31 0.70 -11.18 8.55
CA TYR A 31 -0.05 -12.22 9.29
C TYR A 31 0.58 -13.61 9.17
N ALA A 32 1.34 -13.87 8.10
CA ALA A 32 2.04 -15.14 7.90
C ALA A 32 3.35 -15.25 8.69
N ILE A 33 3.95 -14.12 9.13
CA ILE A 33 5.27 -14.11 9.79
C ILE A 33 5.39 -15.12 10.93
N PRO A 34 4.46 -15.21 11.91
CA PRO A 34 4.58 -16.19 12.98
C PRO A 34 4.65 -17.64 12.47
N GLY A 35 3.83 -17.96 11.47
CA GLY A 35 3.84 -19.30 10.87
C GLY A 35 5.13 -19.59 10.09
N ILE A 36 5.70 -18.61 9.41
CA ILE A 36 6.98 -18.69 8.70
C ILE A 36 8.11 -18.94 9.69
N LEU A 37 8.17 -18.18 10.79
CA LEU A 37 9.17 -18.36 11.85
C LEU A 37 9.11 -19.77 12.44
N ALA A 38 7.90 -20.25 12.73
CA ALA A 38 7.69 -21.57 13.33
C ALA A 38 8.07 -22.71 12.37
N GLU A 39 7.74 -22.62 11.09
CA GLU A 39 7.97 -23.69 10.12
C GLU A 39 9.43 -23.80 9.74
N TYR A 40 10.09 -22.66 9.45
CA TYR A 40 11.49 -22.67 9.00
C TYR A 40 12.49 -22.58 10.15
N GLN A 41 12.03 -22.48 11.41
CA GLN A 41 12.88 -22.40 12.61
C GLN A 41 13.91 -21.26 12.52
N VAL A 42 13.48 -20.10 12.05
CA VAL A 42 14.31 -18.90 11.85
C VAL A 42 13.85 -17.75 12.75
N GLY A 43 14.73 -16.79 12.96
CA GLY A 43 14.42 -15.58 13.73
C GLY A 43 13.87 -14.45 12.86
N LEU A 44 13.47 -13.35 13.53
CA LEU A 44 12.95 -12.15 12.88
C LEU A 44 13.96 -11.47 11.93
N GLU A 45 15.25 -11.66 12.15
CA GLU A 45 16.31 -11.16 11.28
C GLU A 45 16.22 -11.69 9.85
N VAL A 46 15.86 -12.97 9.69
CA VAL A 46 15.66 -13.57 8.36
C VAL A 46 14.44 -12.97 7.67
N VAL A 47 13.36 -12.78 8.40
CA VAL A 47 12.16 -12.10 7.88
C VAL A 47 12.50 -10.66 7.49
N GLY A 48 13.31 -9.96 8.29
CA GLY A 48 13.81 -8.62 7.97
C GLY A 48 14.58 -8.58 6.64
N LEU A 49 15.40 -9.60 6.35
CA LEU A 49 16.12 -9.72 5.06
C LEU A 49 15.15 -9.97 3.90
N ILE A 50 14.14 -10.82 4.08
CA ILE A 50 13.10 -11.08 3.06
C ILE A 50 12.33 -9.78 2.75
N LEU A 51 11.93 -9.03 3.78
CA LEU A 51 11.27 -7.73 3.61
C LEU A 51 12.19 -6.72 2.91
N THR A 52 13.47 -6.69 3.26
CA THR A 52 14.47 -5.81 2.62
C THR A 52 14.60 -6.11 1.13
N ALA A 53 14.67 -7.39 0.74
CA ALA A 53 14.66 -7.77 -0.67
C ALA A 53 13.40 -7.30 -1.39
N GLY A 54 12.23 -7.40 -0.73
CA GLY A 54 10.96 -6.86 -1.23
C GLY A 54 11.01 -5.34 -1.44
N PHE A 55 11.52 -4.58 -0.48
CA PHE A 55 11.62 -3.12 -0.59
C PHE A 55 12.61 -2.68 -1.67
N ILE A 56 13.71 -3.40 -1.87
CA ILE A 56 14.64 -3.14 -2.98
C ILE A 56 13.93 -3.39 -4.32
N ALA A 57 13.24 -4.51 -4.46
CA ALA A 57 12.45 -4.81 -5.65
C ALA A 57 11.38 -3.75 -5.90
N ALA A 58 10.69 -3.26 -4.84
CA ALA A 58 9.70 -2.20 -4.91
C ALA A 58 10.30 -0.88 -5.44
N ALA A 59 11.46 -0.47 -4.93
CA ALA A 59 12.14 0.74 -5.39
C ALA A 59 12.47 0.69 -6.89
N ILE A 60 12.89 -0.47 -7.38
CA ILE A 60 13.18 -0.71 -8.79
C ILE A 60 11.88 -0.70 -9.62
N MET A 61 10.87 -1.46 -9.18
CA MET A 61 9.63 -1.66 -9.92
C MET A 61 8.78 -0.39 -10.02
N VAL A 62 8.81 0.50 -9.04
CA VAL A 62 8.11 1.80 -9.10
C VAL A 62 8.59 2.64 -10.29
N VAL A 63 9.90 2.63 -10.58
CA VAL A 63 10.46 3.34 -11.74
C VAL A 63 9.97 2.69 -13.05
N PHE A 64 10.07 1.37 -13.15
CA PHE A 64 9.59 0.65 -14.35
C PHE A 64 8.07 0.78 -14.54
N ALA A 65 7.29 0.79 -13.47
CA ALA A 65 5.85 1.02 -13.53
C ALA A 65 5.50 2.40 -14.11
N GLY A 66 6.23 3.44 -13.71
CA GLY A 66 6.08 4.78 -14.29
C GLY A 66 6.37 4.81 -15.78
N LEU A 67 7.50 4.23 -16.21
CA LEU A 67 7.87 4.13 -17.63
C LEU A 67 6.84 3.31 -18.42
N ALA A 68 6.39 2.20 -17.88
CA ALA A 68 5.35 1.35 -18.48
C ALA A 68 4.04 2.13 -18.67
N ALA A 69 3.62 2.90 -17.66
CA ALA A 69 2.40 3.69 -17.73
C ALA A 69 2.49 4.81 -18.79
N ASP A 70 3.67 5.36 -18.99
CA ASP A 70 3.89 6.39 -20.01
C ASP A 70 4.03 5.83 -21.43
N THR A 71 4.35 4.54 -21.57
CA THR A 71 4.50 3.85 -22.87
C THR A 71 3.27 3.07 -23.28
N TRP A 72 2.72 2.27 -22.38
CA TRP A 72 1.60 1.34 -22.64
C TRP A 72 0.25 1.87 -22.18
N GLY A 73 0.24 2.99 -21.45
CA GLY A 73 -0.97 3.58 -20.88
C GLY A 73 -1.24 3.13 -19.43
N ARG A 74 -2.10 3.92 -18.75
CA ARG A 74 -2.42 3.70 -17.34
C ARG A 74 -3.23 2.42 -17.12
N ARG A 75 -4.18 2.17 -18.01
CA ARG A 75 -5.09 1.02 -17.97
C ARG A 75 -4.34 -0.33 -17.99
N TRP A 76 -3.50 -0.53 -18.99
CA TRP A 76 -2.80 -1.79 -19.18
C TRP A 76 -1.71 -2.01 -18.15
N THR A 77 -1.03 -0.95 -17.73
CA THR A 77 -0.03 -1.01 -16.67
C THR A 77 -0.66 -1.36 -15.33
N LEU A 78 -1.78 -0.72 -14.96
CA LEU A 78 -2.51 -1.04 -13.74
C LEU A 78 -2.94 -2.51 -13.70
N ALA A 79 -3.59 -2.97 -14.76
CA ALA A 79 -4.11 -4.34 -14.83
C ALA A 79 -2.99 -5.38 -14.86
N GLY A 80 -1.91 -5.13 -15.59
CA GLY A 80 -0.74 -6.00 -15.67
C GLY A 80 -0.02 -6.12 -14.33
N LEU A 81 0.24 -5.00 -13.65
CA LEU A 81 0.85 -5.01 -12.33
C LEU A 81 -0.03 -5.73 -11.31
N LEU A 82 -1.35 -5.46 -11.32
CA LEU A 82 -2.29 -6.13 -10.41
C LEU A 82 -2.36 -7.64 -10.68
N ALA A 83 -2.44 -8.07 -11.94
CA ALA A 83 -2.50 -9.49 -12.29
C ALA A 83 -1.22 -10.23 -11.88
N LEU A 84 -0.05 -9.65 -12.20
CA LEU A 84 1.23 -10.27 -11.89
C LEU A 84 1.51 -10.26 -10.39
N SER A 85 1.28 -9.15 -9.68
CA SER A 85 1.44 -9.13 -8.22
C SER A 85 0.53 -10.16 -7.55
N ALA A 86 -0.75 -10.20 -7.92
CA ALA A 86 -1.72 -11.15 -7.38
C ALA A 86 -1.34 -12.62 -7.67
N LEU A 87 -0.79 -12.90 -8.85
CA LEU A 87 -0.26 -14.23 -9.18
C LEU A 87 0.88 -14.61 -8.22
N PHE A 88 1.86 -13.73 -8.03
CA PHE A 88 2.96 -14.00 -7.10
C PHE A 88 2.49 -14.04 -5.65
N VAL A 89 1.44 -13.30 -5.26
CA VAL A 89 0.78 -13.49 -3.95
C VAL A 89 0.28 -14.91 -3.80
N GLY A 90 -0.45 -15.44 -4.78
CA GLY A 90 -0.92 -16.83 -4.74
C GLY A 90 0.21 -17.85 -4.65
N LEU A 91 1.33 -17.57 -5.32
CA LEU A 91 2.52 -18.46 -5.31
C LEU A 91 3.21 -18.56 -3.96
N HIS A 92 3.03 -17.59 -3.00
CA HIS A 92 3.53 -17.75 -1.64
C HIS A 92 3.00 -19.02 -0.95
N GLY A 93 1.79 -19.45 -1.27
CA GLY A 93 1.21 -20.68 -0.74
C GLY A 93 1.90 -21.97 -1.23
N LEU A 94 2.72 -21.89 -2.28
CA LEU A 94 3.37 -23.03 -2.93
C LEU A 94 4.87 -23.09 -2.71
N VAL A 95 5.48 -22.11 -2.04
CA VAL A 95 6.93 -22.07 -1.79
C VAL A 95 7.39 -23.22 -0.89
N ARG A 96 8.58 -23.71 -1.14
CA ARG A 96 9.15 -24.89 -0.45
C ARG A 96 10.26 -24.51 0.52
N ASP A 97 10.96 -23.42 0.25
CA ASP A 97 12.09 -22.96 1.04
C ASP A 97 12.13 -21.42 1.15
N LEU A 98 13.04 -20.91 1.97
CA LEU A 98 13.21 -19.47 2.22
C LEU A 98 13.70 -18.71 0.98
N THR A 99 14.42 -19.37 0.07
CA THR A 99 14.91 -18.74 -1.15
C THR A 99 13.76 -18.50 -2.11
N GLU A 100 12.91 -19.51 -2.34
CA GLU A 100 11.67 -19.37 -3.12
C GLU A 100 10.77 -18.32 -2.50
N LEU A 101 10.58 -18.34 -1.17
CA LEU A 101 9.80 -17.34 -0.44
C LEU A 101 10.34 -15.92 -0.67
N THR A 102 11.65 -15.73 -0.60
CA THR A 102 12.30 -14.43 -0.81
C THR A 102 12.07 -13.91 -2.22
N VAL A 103 12.28 -14.77 -3.23
CA VAL A 103 12.08 -14.40 -4.64
C VAL A 103 10.62 -14.06 -4.92
N VAL A 104 9.70 -14.92 -4.48
CA VAL A 104 8.26 -14.71 -4.69
C VAL A 104 7.79 -13.44 -3.97
N ARG A 105 8.28 -13.20 -2.73
CA ARG A 105 7.98 -11.96 -1.99
C ARG A 105 8.52 -10.73 -2.69
N ALA A 106 9.75 -10.76 -3.17
CA ALA A 106 10.35 -9.64 -3.88
C ALA A 106 9.56 -9.28 -5.16
N LEU A 107 9.12 -10.30 -5.91
CA LEU A 107 8.32 -10.09 -7.12
C LEU A 107 6.90 -9.60 -6.79
N ALA A 108 6.19 -10.25 -5.84
CA ALA A 108 4.85 -9.85 -5.44
C ALA A 108 4.83 -8.40 -4.94
N PHE A 109 5.66 -8.09 -3.95
CA PHE A 109 5.71 -6.77 -3.33
C PHE A 109 6.26 -5.70 -4.28
N GLY A 110 7.27 -6.04 -5.07
CA GLY A 110 7.83 -5.13 -6.08
C GLY A 110 6.77 -4.69 -7.09
N LEU A 111 6.05 -5.64 -7.68
CA LEU A 111 4.98 -5.37 -8.65
C LEU A 111 3.82 -4.60 -8.00
N ALA A 112 3.42 -4.98 -6.78
CA ALA A 112 2.36 -4.31 -6.03
C ALA A 112 2.70 -2.85 -5.71
N ALA A 113 3.97 -2.55 -5.38
CA ALA A 113 4.43 -1.19 -5.10
C ALA A 113 4.24 -0.24 -6.30
N GLY A 114 4.36 -0.76 -7.53
CA GLY A 114 4.10 -0.01 -8.75
C GLY A 114 2.65 0.46 -8.90
N LEU A 115 1.69 -0.16 -8.19
CA LEU A 115 0.27 0.23 -8.24
C LEU A 115 0.02 1.59 -7.58
N ALA A 116 0.79 1.98 -6.56
CA ALA A 116 0.61 3.24 -5.85
C ALA A 116 0.70 4.47 -6.77
N PRO A 117 1.80 4.72 -7.50
CA PRO A 117 1.89 5.87 -8.39
C PRO A 117 0.92 5.79 -9.57
N ILE A 118 0.61 4.59 -10.06
CA ILE A 118 -0.30 4.43 -11.21
C ILE A 118 -1.74 4.75 -10.81
N THR A 119 -2.23 4.23 -9.67
CA THR A 119 -3.57 4.53 -9.18
C THR A 119 -3.72 6.01 -8.86
N ALA A 120 -2.71 6.61 -8.21
CA ALA A 120 -2.68 8.03 -7.89
C ALA A 120 -2.71 8.90 -9.15
N ALA A 121 -1.86 8.62 -10.14
CA ALA A 121 -1.83 9.36 -11.41
C ALA A 121 -3.15 9.22 -12.17
N TYR A 122 -3.70 8.01 -12.24
CA TYR A 122 -4.93 7.73 -12.97
C TYR A 122 -6.13 8.48 -12.35
N VAL A 123 -6.26 8.45 -11.02
CA VAL A 123 -7.30 9.21 -10.31
C VAL A 123 -7.07 10.72 -10.46
N ALA A 124 -5.84 11.20 -10.30
CA ALA A 124 -5.54 12.63 -10.43
C ALA A 124 -5.84 13.18 -11.83
N GLU A 125 -5.64 12.38 -12.89
CA GLU A 125 -5.93 12.74 -14.28
C GLU A 125 -7.44 12.75 -14.58
N ALA A 126 -8.22 11.86 -13.96
CA ALA A 126 -9.65 11.67 -14.22
C ALA A 126 -10.55 12.49 -13.28
N ALA A 127 -10.11 12.77 -12.05
CA ALA A 127 -10.92 13.39 -11.02
C ALA A 127 -11.29 14.85 -11.36
N PRO A 128 -12.54 15.26 -11.07
CA PRO A 128 -12.94 16.67 -11.18
C PRO A 128 -12.03 17.57 -10.32
N ALA A 129 -11.58 18.69 -10.88
CA ALA A 129 -10.61 19.58 -10.23
C ALA A 129 -11.05 20.00 -8.81
N LYS A 130 -12.36 20.27 -8.61
CA LYS A 130 -12.95 20.69 -7.34
C LYS A 130 -12.79 19.66 -6.20
N HIS A 131 -12.77 18.37 -6.53
CA HIS A 131 -12.79 17.28 -5.53
C HIS A 131 -11.53 16.40 -5.59
N ARG A 132 -10.55 16.79 -6.39
CA ARG A 132 -9.35 15.96 -6.64
C ARG A 132 -8.58 15.67 -5.36
N GLY A 133 -8.35 16.66 -4.51
CA GLY A 133 -7.63 16.48 -3.25
C GLY A 133 -8.35 15.49 -2.33
N MET A 134 -9.65 15.67 -2.12
CA MET A 134 -10.44 14.74 -1.31
C MET A 134 -10.46 13.32 -1.88
N LEU A 135 -10.60 13.17 -3.19
CA LEU A 135 -10.57 11.85 -3.84
C LEU A 135 -9.21 11.16 -3.70
N MET A 136 -8.12 11.92 -3.75
CA MET A 136 -6.78 11.38 -3.50
C MET A 136 -6.65 10.88 -2.05
N GLY A 137 -7.16 11.63 -1.07
CA GLY A 137 -7.19 11.20 0.33
C GLY A 137 -8.07 9.96 0.54
N VAL A 138 -9.25 9.89 -0.10
CA VAL A 138 -10.11 8.70 -0.04
C VAL A 138 -9.46 7.49 -0.73
N LEU A 139 -8.70 7.69 -1.81
CA LEU A 139 -7.92 6.61 -2.44
C LEU A 139 -6.96 5.96 -1.44
N GLN A 140 -6.36 6.75 -0.56
CA GLN A 140 -5.44 6.22 0.47
C GLN A 140 -6.15 5.36 1.53
N CYS A 141 -7.47 5.44 1.67
CA CYS A 141 -8.23 4.50 2.51
C CYS A 141 -8.12 3.06 2.01
N GLY A 142 -7.66 2.82 0.78
CA GLY A 142 -7.31 1.48 0.30
C GLY A 142 -6.25 0.77 1.14
N TYR A 143 -5.37 1.53 1.83
CA TYR A 143 -4.40 0.96 2.76
C TYR A 143 -5.10 0.26 3.95
N PRO A 144 -5.79 0.98 4.86
CA PRO A 144 -6.43 0.34 6.01
C PRO A 144 -7.54 -0.63 5.61
N LEU A 145 -8.22 -0.40 4.48
CA LEU A 145 -9.21 -1.31 3.95
C LEU A 145 -8.58 -2.65 3.53
N GLY A 146 -7.42 -2.63 2.88
CA GLY A 146 -6.68 -3.83 2.52
C GLY A 146 -6.28 -4.66 3.74
N TRP A 147 -5.74 -4.01 4.78
CA TRP A 147 -5.37 -4.66 6.05
C TRP A 147 -6.57 -5.23 6.79
N PHE A 148 -7.69 -4.49 6.84
CA PHE A 148 -8.92 -4.97 7.44
C PHE A 148 -9.48 -6.20 6.72
N LEU A 149 -9.63 -6.14 5.39
CA LEU A 149 -10.16 -7.25 4.60
C LEU A 149 -9.26 -8.49 4.67
N ALA A 150 -7.94 -8.29 4.61
CA ALA A 150 -6.99 -9.37 4.75
C ALA A 150 -7.12 -10.08 6.11
N ALA A 151 -7.30 -9.33 7.20
CA ALA A 151 -7.48 -9.92 8.52
C ALA A 151 -8.77 -10.75 8.62
N MET A 152 -9.87 -10.24 8.06
CA MET A 152 -11.16 -10.97 8.05
C MET A 152 -11.07 -12.28 7.28
N LEU A 153 -10.27 -12.31 6.21
CA LEU A 153 -10.05 -13.51 5.42
C LEU A 153 -9.00 -14.45 6.04
N ALA A 154 -7.91 -13.88 6.58
CA ALA A 154 -6.79 -14.65 7.07
C ALA A 154 -7.04 -15.31 8.42
N ALA A 155 -7.71 -14.63 9.38
CA ALA A 155 -7.86 -15.15 10.72
C ALA A 155 -8.45 -16.57 10.78
N PRO A 156 -9.60 -16.88 10.13
CA PRO A 156 -10.13 -18.24 10.14
C PRO A 156 -9.27 -19.25 9.37
N LEU A 157 -8.58 -18.83 8.32
CA LEU A 157 -7.72 -19.72 7.54
C LEU A 157 -6.42 -20.06 8.26
N LEU A 158 -5.87 -19.13 9.04
CA LEU A 158 -4.67 -19.37 9.83
C LEU A 158 -4.88 -20.46 10.88
N GLU A 159 -6.05 -20.49 11.52
CA GLU A 159 -6.39 -21.53 12.50
C GLU A 159 -6.60 -22.89 11.86
N GLN A 160 -7.25 -22.94 10.70
CA GLN A 160 -7.70 -24.20 10.09
C GLN A 160 -6.64 -24.81 9.16
N SER A 161 -5.90 -24.00 8.44
CA SER A 161 -5.09 -24.45 7.28
C SER A 161 -3.66 -23.88 7.25
N GLY A 162 -3.29 -23.10 8.26
CA GLY A 162 -1.96 -22.53 8.37
C GLY A 162 -1.69 -21.35 7.40
N TRP A 163 -0.50 -20.77 7.53
CA TRP A 163 -0.12 -19.51 6.90
C TRP A 163 -0.11 -19.54 5.35
N ARG A 164 0.12 -20.70 4.73
CA ARG A 164 0.13 -20.80 3.26
C ARG A 164 -1.24 -20.55 2.64
N SER A 165 -2.29 -20.98 3.32
CA SER A 165 -3.66 -20.95 2.81
C SER A 165 -4.17 -19.54 2.52
N ILE A 166 -3.73 -18.56 3.31
CA ILE A 166 -4.18 -17.17 3.18
C ILE A 166 -3.74 -16.52 1.85
N PHE A 167 -2.66 -17.01 1.26
CA PHE A 167 -2.13 -16.44 0.02
C PHE A 167 -2.89 -16.88 -1.23
N TYR A 168 -3.66 -17.98 -1.20
CA TYR A 168 -4.40 -18.46 -2.37
C TYR A 168 -5.47 -17.48 -2.86
N ILE A 169 -5.84 -16.49 -2.03
CA ILE A 169 -6.71 -15.38 -2.46
C ILE A 169 -6.08 -14.58 -3.62
N GLY A 170 -4.76 -14.56 -3.74
CA GLY A 170 -4.07 -13.95 -4.86
C GLY A 170 -4.55 -14.49 -6.20
N PHE A 171 -4.73 -15.80 -6.32
CA PHE A 171 -5.23 -16.40 -7.55
C PHE A 171 -6.66 -15.94 -7.92
N ALA A 172 -7.51 -15.62 -6.93
CA ALA A 172 -8.85 -15.10 -7.18
C ALA A 172 -8.83 -13.64 -7.67
N ILE A 173 -7.79 -12.86 -7.36
CA ILE A 173 -7.65 -11.48 -7.82
C ILE A 173 -7.20 -11.41 -9.29
N VAL A 174 -6.47 -12.41 -9.79
CA VAL A 174 -5.96 -12.43 -11.18
C VAL A 174 -7.08 -12.22 -12.23
N PRO A 175 -8.19 -12.98 -12.23
CA PRO A 175 -9.27 -12.76 -13.19
C PRO A 175 -9.93 -11.38 -13.05
N ILE A 176 -9.96 -10.82 -11.83
CA ILE A 176 -10.50 -9.47 -11.60
C ILE A 176 -9.60 -8.41 -12.26
N ALA A 177 -8.28 -8.58 -12.25
CA ALA A 177 -7.37 -7.69 -12.96
C ALA A 177 -7.64 -7.67 -14.49
N PHE A 178 -7.94 -8.81 -15.09
CA PHE A 178 -8.36 -8.87 -16.51
C PHE A 178 -9.70 -8.18 -16.75
N LEU A 179 -10.67 -8.34 -15.84
CA LEU A 179 -11.94 -7.63 -15.89
C LEU A 179 -11.73 -6.11 -15.83
N ILE A 180 -10.84 -5.65 -14.98
CA ILE A 180 -10.44 -4.25 -14.88
C ILE A 180 -9.86 -3.76 -16.22
N ALA A 181 -8.91 -4.51 -16.80
CA ALA A 181 -8.35 -4.17 -18.11
C ALA A 181 -9.43 -4.04 -19.19
N TRP A 182 -10.45 -4.86 -19.15
CA TRP A 182 -11.55 -4.83 -20.14
C TRP A 182 -12.52 -3.67 -19.93
N ARG A 183 -12.84 -3.33 -18.67
CA ARG A 183 -13.87 -2.33 -18.32
C ARG A 183 -13.35 -0.90 -18.21
N LEU A 184 -12.08 -0.71 -17.87
CA LEU A 184 -11.50 0.62 -17.64
C LEU A 184 -11.25 1.35 -18.97
N PRO A 185 -11.65 2.63 -19.12
CA PRO A 185 -11.22 3.46 -20.23
C PRO A 185 -9.75 3.86 -20.06
N GLU A 186 -9.03 4.13 -21.11
CA GLU A 186 -7.68 4.70 -21.00
C GLU A 186 -7.72 6.18 -20.57
N SER A 187 -6.66 6.67 -19.94
CA SER A 187 -6.55 8.07 -19.52
C SER A 187 -6.65 9.02 -20.72
N GLU A 188 -7.52 10.06 -20.60
CA GLU A 188 -7.64 11.09 -21.64
C GLU A 188 -6.33 11.85 -21.86
N ARG A 189 -5.55 12.04 -20.79
CA ARG A 189 -4.23 12.68 -20.88
C ARG A 189 -3.27 11.82 -21.68
N PHE A 190 -3.21 10.52 -21.38
CA PHE A 190 -2.38 9.58 -22.13
C PHE A 190 -2.76 9.57 -23.61
N THR A 191 -4.05 9.46 -23.93
CA THR A 191 -4.55 9.42 -25.32
C THR A 191 -4.18 10.71 -26.08
N ARG A 192 -4.32 11.88 -25.44
CA ARG A 192 -3.94 13.16 -26.06
C ARG A 192 -2.44 13.28 -26.30
N VAL A 193 -1.61 12.87 -25.34
CA VAL A 193 -0.15 12.90 -25.46
C VAL A 193 0.32 11.88 -26.50
N ALA A 194 -0.27 10.69 -26.52
CA ALA A 194 0.04 9.65 -27.52
C ALA A 194 -0.30 10.10 -28.96
N ALA A 195 -1.43 10.79 -29.14
CA ALA A 195 -1.83 11.33 -30.44
C ALA A 195 -0.90 12.46 -30.96
N GLY A 196 -0.23 13.19 -30.05
CA GLY A 196 0.71 14.26 -30.39
C GLY A 196 2.18 13.81 -30.45
N ARG A 197 2.49 12.57 -30.09
CA ARG A 197 3.85 12.03 -30.18
C ARG A 197 4.16 11.66 -31.63
N SER A 198 5.05 12.45 -32.28
CA SER A 198 5.84 11.93 -33.40
C SER A 198 6.64 10.72 -32.88
N ALA A 199 6.84 9.70 -33.71
CA ALA A 199 7.38 8.38 -33.37
C ALA A 199 8.78 8.36 -32.67
N GLU A 200 9.36 9.51 -32.36
CA GLU A 200 10.76 9.68 -31.97
C GLU A 200 11.03 9.85 -30.45
N LYS A 201 10.01 9.95 -29.60
CA LYS A 201 10.25 10.11 -28.14
C LYS A 201 9.65 8.94 -27.34
N THR A 202 10.38 7.84 -27.31
CA THR A 202 10.30 6.85 -26.22
C THR A 202 10.58 7.57 -24.90
N ALA A 203 9.81 7.25 -23.86
CA ALA A 203 10.07 7.77 -22.51
C ALA A 203 11.44 7.26 -22.04
N VAL A 204 12.47 8.00 -22.28
CA VAL A 204 13.83 7.73 -21.78
C VAL A 204 13.96 8.45 -20.46
N LEU A 205 14.55 7.76 -19.47
CA LEU A 205 14.93 8.38 -18.20
C LEU A 205 15.86 9.57 -18.50
N ASP A 206 15.35 10.79 -18.33
CA ASP A 206 16.13 12.00 -18.59
C ASP A 206 17.01 12.31 -17.37
N TRP A 207 18.28 11.96 -17.48
CA TRP A 207 19.28 12.26 -16.45
C TRP A 207 19.43 13.75 -16.18
N GLY A 208 19.07 14.61 -17.14
CA GLY A 208 19.03 16.07 -16.98
C GLY A 208 18.00 16.48 -15.93
N LEU A 209 16.78 15.91 -16.00
CA LEU A 209 15.72 16.15 -15.00
C LEU A 209 16.13 15.68 -13.61
N LEU A 210 16.76 14.52 -13.50
CA LEU A 210 17.28 14.05 -12.20
C LEU A 210 18.31 15.00 -11.62
N ARG A 211 19.23 15.50 -12.44
CA ARG A 211 20.23 16.49 -12.01
C ARG A 211 19.58 17.79 -11.58
N GLU A 212 18.54 18.24 -12.28
CA GLU A 212 17.79 19.46 -11.96
C GLU A 212 17.10 19.35 -10.59
N MET A 213 16.52 18.20 -10.24
CA MET A 213 15.92 17.95 -8.92
C MET A 213 16.90 18.15 -7.76
N PHE A 214 18.20 17.93 -7.98
CA PHE A 214 19.26 18.09 -6.98
C PHE A 214 20.06 19.39 -7.17
N SER A 215 19.61 20.33 -7.99
CA SER A 215 20.25 21.61 -8.25
C SER A 215 19.37 22.80 -7.85
N GLY A 216 19.99 23.97 -7.66
CA GLY A 216 19.29 25.23 -7.45
C GLY A 216 18.23 25.20 -6.33
N GLU A 217 17.07 25.76 -6.61
CA GLU A 217 15.95 25.92 -5.68
C GLU A 217 15.33 24.56 -5.25
N TYR A 218 15.34 23.55 -6.11
CA TYR A 218 14.73 22.25 -5.85
C TYR A 218 15.54 21.39 -4.88
N ARG A 219 16.86 21.58 -4.78
CA ARG A 219 17.76 20.75 -3.97
C ARG A 219 17.28 20.56 -2.55
N ARG A 220 16.94 21.66 -1.84
CA ARG A 220 16.49 21.60 -0.44
C ARG A 220 15.19 20.82 -0.30
N ARG A 221 14.24 21.04 -1.19
CA ARG A 221 12.94 20.36 -1.19
C ARG A 221 13.11 18.87 -1.48
N SER A 222 13.91 18.50 -2.47
CA SER A 222 14.20 17.12 -2.82
C SER A 222 14.87 16.36 -1.69
N ILE A 223 15.90 16.93 -1.05
CA ILE A 223 16.57 16.31 0.07
C ILE A 223 15.62 16.17 1.27
N ALA A 224 14.86 17.21 1.61
CA ALA A 224 13.89 17.16 2.71
C ALA A 224 12.82 16.08 2.47
N SER A 225 12.31 15.95 1.25
CA SER A 225 11.35 14.90 0.89
C SER A 225 11.97 13.51 1.03
N ILE A 226 13.20 13.31 0.55
CA ILE A 226 13.90 12.02 0.67
C ILE A 226 14.08 11.64 2.14
N VAL A 227 14.56 12.58 2.98
CA VAL A 227 14.74 12.32 4.41
C VAL A 227 13.42 12.00 5.09
N LEU A 228 12.36 12.75 4.79
CA LEU A 228 11.02 12.54 5.34
C LEU A 228 10.47 11.16 4.96
N PHE A 229 10.48 10.82 3.67
CA PHE A 229 10.00 9.52 3.20
C PHE A 229 10.85 8.36 3.68
N PHE A 230 12.17 8.54 3.80
CA PHE A 230 13.04 7.53 4.39
C PHE A 230 12.72 7.28 5.85
N ALA A 231 12.61 8.33 6.67
CA ALA A 231 12.27 8.21 8.08
C ALA A 231 10.88 7.58 8.29
N PHE A 232 9.89 8.02 7.50
CA PHE A 232 8.55 7.43 7.51
C PHE A 232 8.57 5.96 7.08
N GLY A 233 9.31 5.63 6.03
CA GLY A 233 9.46 4.26 5.53
C GLY A 233 10.12 3.33 6.56
N CYS A 234 11.14 3.80 7.28
CA CYS A 234 11.76 3.05 8.39
C CYS A 234 10.77 2.80 9.52
N ALA A 235 10.02 3.82 9.94
CA ALA A 235 9.00 3.68 10.97
C ALA A 235 7.88 2.73 10.54
N TYR A 236 7.43 2.82 9.29
CA TYR A 236 6.44 1.93 8.70
C TYR A 236 6.93 0.48 8.64
N ALA A 237 8.11 0.24 8.04
CA ALA A 237 8.66 -1.10 7.89
C ALA A 237 8.95 -1.77 9.23
N GLY A 238 9.44 -1.00 10.21
CA GLY A 238 9.75 -1.48 11.55
C GLY A 238 8.51 -1.76 12.42
N THR A 239 7.33 -1.31 12.03
CA THR A 239 6.11 -1.47 12.82
C THR A 239 5.05 -2.32 12.14
N ALA A 240 4.60 -1.94 10.94
CA ALA A 240 3.39 -2.48 10.33
C ALA A 240 3.39 -4.00 10.18
N PHE A 241 4.50 -4.59 9.74
CA PHE A 241 4.59 -6.03 9.50
C PHE A 241 4.74 -6.86 10.78
N PHE A 242 5.25 -6.27 11.85
CA PHE A 242 5.59 -7.00 13.07
C PHE A 242 4.55 -6.89 14.18
N PHE A 243 3.49 -6.08 14.02
CA PHE A 243 2.45 -5.99 15.04
C PHE A 243 1.74 -7.31 15.33
N PRO A 244 1.40 -8.18 14.37
CA PRO A 244 0.83 -9.48 14.70
C PRO A 244 1.75 -10.29 15.60
N THR A 245 3.05 -10.34 15.29
CA THR A 245 4.07 -11.03 16.10
C THR A 245 4.21 -10.38 17.47
N TYR A 246 4.23 -9.04 17.56
CA TYR A 246 4.27 -8.31 18.84
C TYR A 246 3.09 -8.68 19.74
N PHE A 247 1.87 -8.70 19.21
CA PHE A 247 0.70 -9.06 20.00
C PHE A 247 0.74 -10.52 20.48
N MET A 248 1.30 -11.42 19.68
CA MET A 248 1.49 -12.82 20.08
C MET A 248 2.57 -12.97 21.17
N GLU A 249 3.78 -12.48 20.90
CA GLU A 249 4.95 -12.72 21.75
C GLU A 249 4.95 -11.88 23.03
N VAL A 250 4.47 -10.64 22.97
CA VAL A 250 4.53 -9.70 24.10
C VAL A 250 3.22 -9.64 24.87
N ARG A 251 2.08 -9.74 24.16
CA ARG A 251 0.74 -9.59 24.75
C ARG A 251 -0.01 -10.92 24.95
N GLY A 252 0.53 -12.04 24.46
CA GLY A 252 -0.03 -13.37 24.65
C GLY A 252 -1.32 -13.64 23.89
N TYR A 253 -1.54 -12.96 22.76
CA TYR A 253 -2.67 -13.25 21.86
C TYR A 253 -2.38 -14.52 21.03
N THR A 254 -3.42 -15.24 20.64
CA THR A 254 -3.30 -16.25 19.59
C THR A 254 -3.07 -15.58 18.25
N GLN A 255 -2.57 -16.32 17.24
CA GLN A 255 -2.33 -15.78 15.91
C GLN A 255 -3.61 -15.20 15.28
N ALA A 256 -4.75 -15.88 15.43
CA ALA A 256 -6.02 -15.39 14.92
C ALA A 256 -6.50 -14.13 15.65
N GLU A 257 -6.41 -14.10 16.98
CA GLU A 257 -6.77 -12.92 17.78
C GLU A 257 -5.89 -11.70 17.40
N ALA A 258 -4.57 -11.89 17.31
CA ALA A 258 -3.63 -10.84 16.88
C ALA A 258 -3.96 -10.30 15.48
N THR A 259 -4.27 -11.22 14.54
CA THR A 259 -4.67 -10.88 13.17
C THR A 259 -5.97 -10.07 13.18
N GLN A 260 -6.98 -10.51 13.91
CA GLN A 260 -8.27 -9.80 14.03
C GLN A 260 -8.10 -8.42 14.68
N LEU A 261 -7.30 -8.32 15.75
CA LEU A 261 -7.01 -7.04 16.41
C LEU A 261 -6.39 -6.05 15.43
N VAL A 262 -5.37 -6.47 14.70
CA VAL A 262 -4.74 -5.63 13.67
C VAL A 262 -5.75 -5.23 12.59
N GLY A 263 -6.58 -6.15 12.15
CA GLY A 263 -7.64 -5.89 11.18
C GLY A 263 -8.66 -4.87 11.67
N PHE A 264 -9.26 -5.08 12.84
CA PHE A 264 -10.25 -4.15 13.40
C PHE A 264 -9.67 -2.77 13.68
N SER A 265 -8.42 -2.69 14.14
CA SER A 265 -7.72 -1.42 14.31
C SER A 265 -7.57 -0.66 12.99
N ASN A 266 -7.29 -1.35 11.90
CA ASN A 266 -7.28 -0.76 10.57
C ASN A 266 -8.68 -0.35 10.10
N GLY A 267 -9.73 -1.07 10.48
CA GLY A 267 -11.13 -0.64 10.29
C GLY A 267 -11.41 0.71 10.96
N ILE A 268 -10.97 0.89 12.21
CA ILE A 268 -11.04 2.17 12.93
C ILE A 268 -10.20 3.25 12.22
N ALA A 269 -9.02 2.88 11.72
CA ALA A 269 -8.12 3.80 11.05
C ALA A 269 -8.73 4.45 9.79
N ILE A 270 -9.68 3.79 9.11
CA ILE A 270 -10.38 4.37 7.95
C ILE A 270 -11.00 5.73 8.30
N ALA A 271 -11.61 5.85 9.49
CA ALA A 271 -12.16 7.13 9.94
C ALA A 271 -11.07 8.21 10.11
N GLY A 272 -9.88 7.84 10.59
CA GLY A 272 -8.72 8.73 10.71
C GLY A 272 -8.18 9.22 9.36
N TYR A 273 -8.14 8.33 8.36
CA TYR A 273 -7.77 8.70 6.99
C TYR A 273 -8.76 9.68 6.37
N LEU A 274 -10.07 9.41 6.51
CA LEU A 274 -11.11 10.32 6.03
C LEU A 274 -11.06 11.67 6.74
N ALA A 275 -10.83 11.67 8.05
CA ALA A 275 -10.67 12.91 8.82
C ALA A 275 -9.42 13.68 8.38
N ALA A 276 -8.28 13.01 8.17
CA ALA A 276 -7.05 13.63 7.69
C ALA A 276 -7.23 14.28 6.31
N ALA A 277 -7.85 13.55 5.38
CA ALA A 277 -8.17 14.05 4.04
C ALA A 277 -9.08 15.28 4.09
N TRP A 278 -10.12 15.23 4.92
CA TRP A 278 -11.06 16.33 5.05
C TRP A 278 -10.43 17.55 5.73
N VAL A 279 -9.71 17.37 6.84
CA VAL A 279 -9.04 18.46 7.56
C VAL A 279 -7.97 19.11 6.69
N GLY A 280 -7.16 18.33 5.98
CA GLY A 280 -6.11 18.83 5.09
C GLY A 280 -6.62 19.52 3.84
N GLU A 281 -7.88 19.26 3.43
CA GLU A 281 -8.48 19.92 2.27
C GLU A 281 -9.27 21.19 2.65
N TYR A 282 -9.97 21.19 3.81
CA TYR A 282 -10.95 22.23 4.13
C TYR A 282 -10.68 23.03 5.39
N VAL A 283 -9.80 22.56 6.31
CA VAL A 283 -9.66 23.17 7.65
C VAL A 283 -8.27 23.72 7.89
N LEU A 284 -7.23 22.93 7.64
CA LEU A 284 -5.83 23.26 7.91
C LEU A 284 -4.98 23.11 6.66
N PRO A 285 -3.85 23.83 6.56
CA PRO A 285 -2.85 23.53 5.54
C PRO A 285 -2.38 22.07 5.64
N ARG A 286 -2.17 21.41 4.51
CA ARG A 286 -1.74 20.00 4.45
C ARG A 286 -0.49 19.75 5.30
N ARG A 287 0.48 20.66 5.28
CA ARG A 287 1.69 20.56 6.10
C ARG A 287 1.37 20.44 7.59
N ASP A 288 0.47 21.26 8.08
CA ASP A 288 0.14 21.33 9.51
C ASP A 288 -0.74 20.13 9.91
N THR A 289 -1.66 19.72 9.05
CA THR A 289 -2.44 18.47 9.22
C THR A 289 -1.51 17.26 9.30
N PHE A 290 -0.56 17.12 8.36
CA PHE A 290 0.42 16.04 8.38
C PHE A 290 1.24 16.04 9.68
N ALA A 291 1.73 17.20 10.12
CA ALA A 291 2.51 17.31 11.35
C ALA A 291 1.69 16.91 12.59
N ILE A 292 0.45 17.41 12.71
CA ILE A 292 -0.44 17.08 13.83
C ILE A 292 -0.75 15.59 13.85
N TRP A 293 -1.13 15.01 12.71
CA TRP A 293 -1.43 13.58 12.61
C TRP A 293 -0.23 12.71 12.97
N THR A 294 0.96 13.07 12.49
CA THR A 294 2.19 12.33 12.81
C THR A 294 2.54 12.40 14.30
N VAL A 295 2.41 13.56 14.94
CA VAL A 295 2.67 13.72 16.38
C VAL A 295 1.65 12.93 17.21
N LEU A 296 0.35 13.03 16.88
CA LEU A 296 -0.70 12.27 17.57
C LEU A 296 -0.52 10.76 17.36
N GLY A 297 -0.12 10.35 16.16
CA GLY A 297 0.19 8.96 15.85
C GLY A 297 1.38 8.42 16.63
N ALA A 298 2.45 9.21 16.75
CA ALA A 298 3.61 8.83 17.57
C ALA A 298 3.22 8.73 19.05
N ALA A 299 2.43 9.66 19.59
CA ALA A 299 1.92 9.60 20.96
C ALA A 299 1.03 8.35 21.18
N ALA A 300 0.15 8.03 20.24
CA ALA A 300 -0.69 6.83 20.31
C ALA A 300 0.14 5.55 20.26
N LEU A 301 1.20 5.50 19.43
CA LEU A 301 2.12 4.36 19.37
C LEU A 301 2.89 4.17 20.69
N ILE A 302 3.41 5.25 21.26
CA ILE A 302 4.07 5.20 22.57
C ILE A 302 3.08 4.72 23.65
N ALA A 303 1.86 5.26 23.65
CA ALA A 303 0.82 4.85 24.56
C ALA A 303 0.49 3.35 24.41
N LEU A 304 0.41 2.84 23.19
CA LEU A 304 0.20 1.42 22.89
C LEU A 304 1.28 0.52 23.51
N MET A 305 2.53 0.96 23.50
CA MET A 305 3.62 0.14 24.04
C MET A 305 3.60 0.04 25.58
N TRP A 306 3.12 1.07 26.27
CA TRP A 306 3.30 1.21 27.72
C TRP A 306 2.02 1.18 28.56
N LEU A 307 0.86 1.61 28.02
CA LEU A 307 -0.34 1.83 28.82
C LEU A 307 -1.33 0.65 28.88
N PRO A 308 -1.50 -0.21 27.84
CA PRO A 308 -2.56 -1.19 27.89
C PRO A 308 -2.36 -2.24 28.98
N GLN A 309 -3.42 -2.45 29.73
CA GLN A 309 -3.56 -3.56 30.72
C GLN A 309 -4.65 -4.55 30.28
N GLU A 310 -5.56 -4.11 29.41
CA GLU A 310 -6.69 -4.88 28.91
C GLU A 310 -6.74 -4.91 27.38
N ARG A 311 -7.30 -5.97 26.80
CA ARG A 311 -7.38 -6.22 25.36
C ARG A 311 -8.10 -5.11 24.57
N TRP A 312 -9.14 -4.48 25.12
CA TRP A 312 -9.83 -3.39 24.46
C TRP A 312 -8.97 -2.12 24.32
N GLN A 313 -8.03 -1.92 25.25
CA GLN A 313 -7.07 -0.81 25.20
C GLN A 313 -6.06 -1.01 24.07
N ASP A 314 -5.60 -2.24 23.84
CA ASP A 314 -4.76 -2.59 22.68
C ASP A 314 -5.48 -2.24 21.37
N LEU A 315 -6.76 -2.64 21.23
CA LEU A 315 -7.56 -2.32 20.06
C LEU A 315 -7.73 -0.81 19.85
N ALA A 316 -8.10 -0.10 20.92
CA ALA A 316 -8.33 1.36 20.86
C ALA A 316 -7.05 2.12 20.51
N LEU A 317 -5.94 1.85 21.20
CA LEU A 317 -4.66 2.56 21.00
C LEU A 317 -4.02 2.19 19.67
N PHE A 318 -4.14 0.94 19.23
CA PHE A 318 -3.66 0.57 17.91
C PHE A 318 -4.53 1.16 16.80
N GLY A 319 -5.85 1.23 17.01
CA GLY A 319 -6.76 1.95 16.11
C GLY A 319 -6.42 3.44 15.99
N LEU A 320 -6.11 4.10 17.12
CA LEU A 320 -5.65 5.50 17.14
C LEU A 320 -4.28 5.65 16.44
N THR A 321 -3.35 4.70 16.65
CA THR A 321 -2.08 4.69 15.93
C THR A 321 -2.32 4.60 14.42
N GLY A 322 -3.20 3.71 13.97
CA GLY A 322 -3.60 3.60 12.57
C GLY A 322 -4.26 4.86 12.03
N ALA A 323 -5.18 5.43 12.79
CA ALA A 323 -5.93 6.63 12.40
C ALA A 323 -5.02 7.87 12.24
N PHE A 324 -4.03 8.02 13.11
CA PHE A 324 -3.15 9.18 13.09
C PHE A 324 -1.83 8.90 12.36
N PHE A 325 -1.03 7.91 12.78
CA PHE A 325 0.28 7.67 12.18
C PHE A 325 0.16 7.28 10.71
N TYR A 326 -0.57 6.23 10.40
CA TYR A 326 -0.76 5.82 9.00
C TYR A 326 -1.73 6.74 8.26
N GLY A 327 -2.73 7.32 8.96
CA GLY A 327 -3.68 8.29 8.41
C GLY A 327 -3.05 9.57 7.88
N SER A 328 -1.84 9.93 8.33
CA SER A 328 -1.09 11.06 7.78
C SER A 328 -0.81 10.93 6.26
N ASN A 329 -0.82 9.71 5.71
CA ASN A 329 -0.68 9.48 4.27
C ASN A 329 -1.88 9.96 3.42
N ALA A 330 -3.02 10.28 4.04
CA ALA A 330 -4.21 10.78 3.32
C ALA A 330 -4.18 12.30 3.08
N VAL A 331 -3.16 12.99 3.57
CA VAL A 331 -2.98 14.44 3.43
C VAL A 331 -2.07 14.77 2.27
#